data_5c5f6853d1cc78be5c6390720c7b05f1
#
_entry.id   5c5f6853d1cc78be5c6390720c7b05f1
#
_cell.length_a   1.000
_cell.length_b   1.000
_cell.length_c   1.000
_cell.angle_alpha   90.00
_cell.angle_beta   90.00
_cell.angle_gamma   90.00
#
_symmetry.space_group_name_H-M   'P 1'
#
loop_
_entity.id
_entity.type
_entity.pdbx_description
1 polymer ?
#
loop_
_entity_poly.entity_id
_entity_poly.type
_entity_poly.pdbx_seq_one_letter_code
_entity_poly.pdbx_strand_id
1 'polypeptide(L)'
;MSVVAAFLYHEGKRLRPVTLIDPACEHIAKDDFVWIGLSQPTETELADIAGNYGLHPLAVEDAGNGHQISKLDVYGDQLFIVARTAHLEGDHIAYGSTAIFLGKSFLITVRQGSARSHSEIRAHLEITPELLREGPD
;
A
#
# COMPACT_ATOMS: atom_id res chain seq x y z
N MET A 1 -13.52 -2.23 -9.19
CA MET A 1 -12.07 -2.14 -9.41
C MET A 1 -11.37 -1.91 -8.09
N SER A 2 -10.40 -2.76 -7.78
CA SER A 2 -9.76 -2.77 -6.46
C SER A 2 -8.69 -1.71 -6.28
N VAL A 3 -8.09 -1.23 -7.36
CA VAL A 3 -7.06 -0.18 -7.30
C VAL A 3 -7.72 1.15 -7.01
N VAL A 4 -7.39 1.75 -5.88
CA VAL A 4 -7.93 3.05 -5.47
C VAL A 4 -7.00 4.17 -5.87
N ALA A 5 -5.68 3.90 -5.88
CA ALA A 5 -4.67 4.85 -6.33
C ALA A 5 -3.38 4.10 -6.64
N ALA A 6 -2.67 4.55 -7.67
CA ALA A 6 -1.38 3.98 -8.04
C ALA A 6 -0.58 5.07 -8.77
N PHE A 7 0.43 5.63 -8.10
CA PHE A 7 1.21 6.75 -8.62
C PHE A 7 2.70 6.58 -8.33
N LEU A 8 3.51 7.05 -9.28
CA LEU A 8 4.96 7.21 -9.09
C LEU A 8 5.21 8.63 -8.57
N TYR A 9 6.06 8.74 -7.54
CA TYR A 9 6.46 10.02 -6.95
C TYR A 9 7.94 10.26 -7.21
N HIS A 10 8.25 11.50 -7.57
CA HIS A 10 9.61 11.98 -7.84
C HIS A 10 9.85 13.29 -7.10
N GLU A 11 10.88 13.35 -6.29
CA GLU A 11 11.23 14.53 -5.49
C GLU A 11 10.06 15.12 -4.71
N GLY A 12 9.23 14.24 -4.15
CA GLY A 12 8.07 14.63 -3.34
C GLY A 12 6.84 15.03 -4.15
N LYS A 13 6.85 14.84 -5.47
CA LYS A 13 5.74 15.21 -6.34
C LYS A 13 5.21 14.01 -7.11
N ARG A 14 3.89 13.96 -7.28
CA ARG A 14 3.26 12.95 -8.12
C ARG A 14 3.71 13.15 -9.56
N LEU A 15 4.35 12.14 -10.14
CA LEU A 15 4.89 12.21 -11.49
C LEU A 15 3.91 11.64 -12.54
N ARG A 16 3.44 10.41 -12.33
CA ARG A 16 2.53 9.74 -13.26
C ARG A 16 1.80 8.58 -12.59
N PRO A 17 0.64 8.15 -13.14
CA PRO A 17 0.00 6.92 -12.68
C PRO A 17 0.82 5.70 -13.12
N VAL A 18 0.66 4.60 -12.38
CA VAL A 18 1.23 3.30 -12.71
C VAL A 18 0.13 2.24 -12.70
N THR A 19 0.38 1.09 -13.34
CA THR A 19 -0.53 -0.04 -13.33
C THR A 19 0.04 -1.17 -12.47
N LEU A 20 -0.78 -2.15 -12.11
CA LEU A 20 -0.35 -3.29 -11.28
C LEU A 20 0.73 -4.14 -11.96
N ILE A 21 0.72 -4.20 -13.28
CA ILE A 21 1.65 -4.99 -14.07
C ILE A 21 2.77 -4.13 -14.68
N ASP A 22 2.81 -2.85 -14.34
CA ASP A 22 3.83 -1.92 -14.86
C ASP A 22 5.19 -2.31 -14.28
N PRO A 23 6.20 -2.55 -15.13
CA PRO A 23 7.55 -2.86 -14.64
C PRO A 23 8.29 -1.65 -14.07
N ALA A 24 7.57 -0.63 -13.67
CA ALA A 24 8.14 0.61 -13.12
C ALA A 24 9.12 0.35 -11.97
N CYS A 25 8.91 -0.72 -11.20
CA CYS A 25 9.82 -1.07 -10.11
C CYS A 25 11.24 -1.39 -10.59
N GLU A 26 11.41 -1.77 -11.85
CA GLU A 26 12.73 -2.06 -12.44
C GLU A 26 13.44 -0.79 -12.94
N HIS A 27 12.68 0.28 -13.12
CA HIS A 27 13.18 1.52 -13.72
C HIS A 27 12.99 2.74 -12.84
N ILE A 28 12.74 2.54 -11.55
CA ILE A 28 12.55 3.62 -10.59
C ILE A 28 13.91 4.20 -10.22
N ALA A 29 14.06 5.52 -10.32
CA ALA A 29 15.27 6.22 -9.90
C ALA A 29 15.47 6.05 -8.39
N LYS A 30 16.71 6.23 -7.93
CA LYS A 30 17.12 5.92 -6.55
C LYS A 30 16.22 6.54 -5.47
N ASP A 31 15.77 7.77 -5.69
CA ASP A 31 14.99 8.51 -4.70
C ASP A 31 13.49 8.58 -5.04
N ASP A 32 13.07 7.86 -6.06
CA ASP A 32 11.66 7.79 -6.45
C ASP A 32 10.98 6.61 -5.77
N PHE A 33 9.67 6.68 -5.62
CA PHE A 33 8.91 5.56 -5.11
C PHE A 33 7.51 5.49 -5.72
N VAL A 34 6.90 4.31 -5.63
CA VAL A 34 5.54 4.05 -6.07
C VAL A 34 4.65 3.85 -4.85
N TRP A 35 3.49 4.46 -4.86
CA TRP A 35 2.45 4.23 -3.84
C TRP A 35 1.22 3.65 -4.52
N ILE A 36 0.88 2.41 -4.15
CA ILE A 36 -0.27 1.70 -4.67
C ILE A 36 -1.24 1.41 -3.53
N GLY A 37 -2.49 1.83 -3.67
CA GLY A 37 -3.54 1.54 -2.72
C GLY A 37 -4.59 0.62 -3.33
N LEU A 38 -4.88 -0.49 -2.65
CA LEU A 38 -5.89 -1.47 -3.05
C LEU A 38 -6.97 -1.57 -1.99
N SER A 39 -8.20 -1.81 -2.42
CA SER A 39 -9.32 -2.08 -1.52
C SER A 39 -9.97 -3.40 -1.93
N GLN A 40 -9.94 -4.37 -1.03
CA GLN A 40 -10.51 -5.70 -1.25
C GLN A 40 -10.09 -6.32 -2.58
N PRO A 41 -8.78 -6.44 -2.86
CA PRO A 41 -8.29 -6.97 -4.12
C PRO A 41 -8.62 -8.45 -4.29
N THR A 42 -8.69 -8.91 -5.55
CA THR A 42 -8.81 -10.32 -5.87
C THR A 42 -7.46 -11.03 -5.68
N GLU A 43 -7.48 -12.35 -5.59
CA GLU A 43 -6.25 -13.15 -5.52
C GLU A 43 -5.35 -12.90 -6.73
N THR A 44 -5.94 -12.74 -7.92
CA THR A 44 -5.20 -12.46 -9.15
C THR A 44 -4.48 -11.10 -9.07
N GLU A 45 -5.17 -10.08 -8.59
CA GLU A 45 -4.57 -8.74 -8.43
C GLU A 45 -3.39 -8.76 -7.44
N LEU A 46 -3.55 -9.46 -6.32
CA LEU A 46 -2.46 -9.62 -5.34
C LEU A 46 -1.28 -10.41 -5.93
N ALA A 47 -1.56 -11.45 -6.71
CA ALA A 47 -0.51 -12.23 -7.36
C ALA A 47 0.28 -11.41 -8.37
N ASP A 48 -0.38 -10.56 -9.15
CA ASP A 48 0.27 -9.67 -10.12
C ASP A 48 1.21 -8.69 -9.41
N ILE A 49 0.73 -8.06 -8.35
CA ILE A 49 1.56 -7.13 -7.56
C ILE A 49 2.71 -7.87 -6.90
N ALA A 50 2.46 -9.05 -6.35
CA ALA A 50 3.51 -9.84 -5.70
C ALA A 50 4.64 -10.19 -6.68
N GLY A 51 4.29 -10.54 -7.91
CA GLY A 51 5.27 -10.83 -8.96
C GLY A 51 6.10 -9.60 -9.33
N ASN A 52 5.47 -8.45 -9.46
CA ASN A 52 6.15 -7.21 -9.87
C ASN A 52 7.05 -6.61 -8.80
N TYR A 53 6.69 -6.76 -7.53
CA TYR A 53 7.40 -6.13 -6.42
C TYR A 53 8.15 -7.11 -5.53
N GLY A 54 8.15 -8.41 -5.88
CA GLY A 54 8.87 -9.43 -5.13
C GLY A 54 8.37 -9.58 -3.70
N LEU A 55 7.06 -9.54 -3.50
CA LEU A 55 6.46 -9.67 -2.18
C LEU A 55 6.52 -11.11 -1.68
N HIS A 56 6.74 -11.28 -0.37
CA HIS A 56 6.83 -12.61 0.22
C HIS A 56 5.47 -13.33 0.17
N PRO A 57 5.40 -14.60 -0.25
CA PRO A 57 4.13 -15.32 -0.38
C PRO A 57 3.28 -15.37 0.89
N LEU A 58 3.90 -15.53 2.06
CA LEU A 58 3.16 -15.54 3.33
C LEU A 58 2.52 -14.18 3.63
N ALA A 59 3.22 -13.09 3.30
CA ALA A 59 2.67 -11.75 3.49
C ALA A 59 1.50 -11.49 2.54
N VAL A 60 1.60 -11.98 1.31
CA VAL A 60 0.51 -11.85 0.32
C VAL A 60 -0.73 -12.62 0.78
N GLU A 61 -0.55 -13.83 1.29
CA GLU A 61 -1.64 -14.64 1.84
C GLU A 61 -2.33 -13.90 3.01
N ASP A 62 -1.54 -13.36 3.92
CA ASP A 62 -2.07 -12.62 5.07
C ASP A 62 -2.81 -11.34 4.64
N ALA A 63 -2.30 -10.64 3.64
CA ALA A 63 -2.94 -9.44 3.12
C ALA A 63 -4.31 -9.73 2.49
N GLY A 64 -4.46 -10.91 1.90
CA GLY A 64 -5.73 -11.36 1.33
C GLY A 64 -6.74 -11.83 2.38
N ASN A 65 -6.32 -12.05 3.61
CA ASN A 65 -7.15 -12.53 4.70
C ASN A 65 -7.49 -11.38 5.66
N GLY A 66 -8.73 -10.92 5.63
CA GLY A 66 -9.19 -9.78 6.43
C GLY A 66 -9.30 -10.03 7.93
N HIS A 67 -8.95 -11.20 8.41
CA HIS A 67 -9.09 -11.59 9.83
C HIS A 67 -7.76 -11.69 10.57
N GLN A 68 -6.70 -11.10 10.04
CA GLN A 68 -5.40 -11.12 10.68
C GLN A 68 -5.33 -10.21 11.91
N ILE A 69 -4.53 -10.61 12.89
CA ILE A 69 -4.20 -9.73 14.02
C ILE A 69 -3.15 -8.71 13.59
N SER A 70 -3.07 -7.60 14.31
CA SER A 70 -2.03 -6.59 14.05
C SER A 70 -0.65 -7.20 14.30
N LYS A 71 0.27 -7.00 13.35
CA LYS A 71 1.61 -7.56 13.42
C LYS A 71 2.60 -6.79 12.54
N LEU A 72 3.88 -7.02 12.79
CA LEU A 72 4.99 -6.51 11.99
C LEU A 72 5.94 -7.66 11.70
N ASP A 73 6.18 -7.93 10.42
CA ASP A 73 7.13 -8.95 9.95
C ASP A 73 8.20 -8.31 9.08
N VAL A 74 9.41 -8.84 9.13
CA VAL A 74 10.52 -8.40 8.30
C VAL A 74 10.87 -9.49 7.31
N TYR A 75 10.88 -9.16 6.02
CA TYR A 75 11.23 -10.06 4.93
C TYR A 75 12.37 -9.44 4.11
N GLY A 76 13.62 -9.76 4.47
CA GLY A 76 14.79 -9.15 3.84
C GLY A 76 14.84 -7.65 4.13
N ASP A 77 14.81 -6.83 3.08
CA ASP A 77 14.78 -5.38 3.17
C ASP A 77 13.36 -4.79 3.07
N GLN A 78 12.35 -5.65 3.15
CA GLN A 78 10.95 -5.25 3.12
C GLN A 78 10.29 -5.45 4.48
N LEU A 79 9.35 -4.57 4.81
CA LEU A 79 8.52 -4.70 5.99
C LEU A 79 7.08 -5.03 5.58
N PHE A 80 6.45 -5.91 6.33
CA PHE A 80 5.04 -6.20 6.19
C PHE A 80 4.33 -5.88 7.50
N ILE A 81 3.34 -5.01 7.44
CA ILE A 81 2.60 -4.53 8.61
C ILE A 81 1.12 -4.82 8.41
N VAL A 82 0.48 -5.40 9.41
CA VAL A 82 -0.98 -5.49 9.45
C VAL A 82 -1.47 -4.62 10.60
N ALA A 83 -2.28 -3.63 10.27
CA ALA A 83 -2.91 -2.74 11.23
C ALA A 83 -4.42 -2.97 11.20
N ARG A 84 -4.98 -3.37 12.34
CA ARG A 84 -6.43 -3.46 12.46
C ARG A 84 -7.00 -2.07 12.69
N THR A 85 -8.14 -1.82 12.06
CA THR A 85 -8.80 -0.52 12.14
C THR A 85 -10.18 -0.68 12.75
N ALA A 86 -10.62 0.36 13.44
CA ALA A 86 -11.97 0.45 13.99
C ALA A 86 -12.43 1.90 13.86
N HIS A 87 -13.67 2.09 13.45
CA HIS A 87 -14.26 3.41 13.41
C HIS A 87 -15.76 3.32 13.72
N LEU A 88 -16.32 4.43 14.15
CA LEU A 88 -17.72 4.50 14.49
C LEU A 88 -18.56 4.72 13.24
N GLU A 89 -19.54 3.83 13.02
CA GLU A 89 -20.55 3.96 11.98
C GLU A 89 -21.92 4.02 12.63
N GLY A 90 -22.52 5.22 12.69
CA GLY A 90 -23.75 5.38 13.41
C GLY A 90 -23.57 5.07 14.91
N ASP A 91 -24.21 4.02 15.39
CA ASP A 91 -24.19 3.57 16.79
C ASP A 91 -23.39 2.29 17.01
N HIS A 92 -22.66 1.80 15.99
CA HIS A 92 -21.85 0.59 16.12
C HIS A 92 -20.40 0.81 15.62
N ILE A 93 -19.51 -0.09 16.02
CA ILE A 93 -18.12 -0.04 15.62
C ILE A 93 -17.92 -0.95 14.41
N ALA A 94 -17.40 -0.37 13.33
CA ALA A 94 -17.02 -1.11 12.13
C ALA A 94 -15.53 -1.42 12.16
N TYR A 95 -15.17 -2.66 11.87
CA TYR A 95 -13.79 -3.13 11.88
C TYR A 95 -13.27 -3.38 10.47
N GLY A 96 -12.00 -3.16 10.29
CA GLY A 96 -11.30 -3.46 9.07
C GLY A 96 -9.83 -3.70 9.35
N SER A 97 -9.06 -3.87 8.30
CA SER A 97 -7.60 -3.99 8.41
C SER A 97 -6.93 -3.36 7.21
N THR A 98 -5.71 -2.90 7.40
CA THR A 98 -4.84 -2.44 6.34
C THR A 98 -3.53 -3.22 6.44
N ALA A 99 -3.18 -3.92 5.37
CA ALA A 99 -1.88 -4.55 5.23
C ALA A 99 -0.99 -3.59 4.45
N ILE A 100 0.24 -3.43 4.90
CA ILE A 100 1.20 -2.49 4.33
C ILE A 100 2.46 -3.26 3.94
N PHE A 101 2.83 -3.18 2.67
CA PHE A 101 4.11 -3.67 2.17
C PHE A 101 5.00 -2.45 1.93
N LEU A 102 6.07 -2.36 2.70
CA LEU A 102 7.01 -1.24 2.62
C LEU A 102 8.35 -1.74 2.12
N GLY A 103 8.78 -1.25 0.97
CA GLY A 103 10.09 -1.52 0.39
C GLY A 103 10.90 -0.24 0.24
N LYS A 104 12.08 -0.34 -0.38
CA LYS A 104 12.94 0.83 -0.59
C LYS A 104 12.34 1.84 -1.55
N SER A 105 11.59 1.37 -2.54
CA SER A 105 11.04 2.22 -3.60
C SER A 105 9.56 2.02 -3.82
N PHE A 106 8.86 1.38 -2.87
CA PHE A 106 7.42 1.21 -2.99
C PHE A 106 6.73 1.19 -1.63
N LEU A 107 5.48 1.59 -1.66
CA LEU A 107 4.52 1.45 -0.55
C LEU A 107 3.24 0.90 -1.15
N ILE A 108 2.82 -0.29 -0.70
CA ILE A 108 1.59 -0.92 -1.16
C ILE A 108 0.68 -1.11 0.05
N THR A 109 -0.52 -0.56 -0.02
CA THR A 109 -1.52 -0.72 1.04
C THR A 109 -2.69 -1.54 0.53
N VAL A 110 -3.15 -2.50 1.33
CA VAL A 110 -4.27 -3.38 1.01
C VAL A 110 -5.30 -3.24 2.13
N ARG A 111 -6.44 -2.64 1.81
CA ARG A 111 -7.53 -2.45 2.78
C ARG A 111 -8.54 -3.59 2.67
N GLN A 112 -8.95 -4.10 3.82
CA GLN A 112 -9.99 -5.13 3.94
C GLN A 112 -11.07 -4.65 4.91
N GLY A 113 -12.31 -5.04 4.64
CA GLY A 113 -13.42 -4.68 5.49
C GLY A 113 -13.71 -3.17 5.47
N SER A 114 -13.98 -2.60 6.63
CA SER A 114 -14.38 -1.20 6.77
C SER A 114 -13.21 -0.24 7.03
N ALA A 115 -12.01 -0.58 6.58
CA ALA A 115 -10.86 0.33 6.70
C ALA A 115 -11.09 1.61 5.90
N ARG A 116 -10.72 2.75 6.49
CA ARG A 116 -10.88 4.06 5.84
C ARG A 116 -9.89 4.27 4.70
N SER A 117 -10.32 5.04 3.72
CA SER A 117 -9.45 5.46 2.62
C SER A 117 -8.28 6.31 3.11
N HIS A 118 -7.14 6.19 2.44
CA HIS A 118 -5.96 7.01 2.69
C HIS A 118 -5.90 8.26 1.79
N SER A 119 -6.98 8.56 1.08
CA SER A 119 -7.01 9.68 0.13
C SER A 119 -6.76 11.05 0.78
N GLU A 120 -7.28 11.26 1.99
CA GLU A 120 -7.06 12.52 2.72
C GLU A 120 -5.60 12.68 3.13
N ILE A 121 -4.99 11.62 3.64
CA ILE A 121 -3.57 11.64 4.02
C ILE A 121 -2.70 11.84 2.79
N ARG A 122 -3.02 11.15 1.69
CA ARG A 122 -2.29 11.32 0.42
C ARG A 122 -2.37 12.75 -0.07
N ALA A 123 -3.56 13.33 -0.09
CA ALA A 123 -3.74 14.72 -0.52
C ALA A 123 -2.95 15.69 0.35
N HIS A 124 -2.94 15.48 1.66
CA HIS A 124 -2.16 16.30 2.59
C HIS A 124 -0.67 16.20 2.32
N LEU A 125 -0.16 14.98 2.10
CA LEU A 125 1.26 14.75 1.79
C LEU A 125 1.65 15.35 0.45
N GLU A 126 0.77 15.31 -0.54
CA GLU A 126 1.04 15.87 -1.87
C GLU A 126 1.17 17.40 -1.86
N ILE A 127 0.56 18.08 -0.90
CA ILE A 127 0.74 19.52 -0.72
C ILE A 127 1.92 19.87 0.22
N THR A 128 2.60 18.85 0.75
CA THR A 128 3.79 19.00 1.61
C THR A 128 4.92 18.17 1.03
N PRO A 129 5.53 18.60 -0.11
CA PRO A 129 6.52 17.79 -0.84
C PRO A 129 7.73 17.36 -0.02
N GLU A 130 8.09 18.13 1.01
CA GLU A 130 9.23 17.83 1.89
C GLU A 130 9.08 16.47 2.57
N LEU A 131 7.87 16.10 2.95
CA LEU A 131 7.59 14.82 3.59
C LEU A 131 7.67 13.67 2.60
N LEU A 132 7.08 13.83 1.41
CA LEU A 132 7.12 12.79 0.38
C LEU A 132 8.51 12.59 -0.19
N ARG A 133 9.36 13.62 -0.16
CA ARG A 133 10.74 13.53 -0.65
C ARG A 133 11.59 12.56 0.18
N GLU A 134 11.23 12.32 1.42
CA GLU A 134 11.96 11.39 2.30
C GLU A 134 11.79 9.92 1.88
N GLY A 135 10.83 9.61 1.01
CA GLY A 135 10.62 8.28 0.50
C GLY A 135 9.37 7.61 1.07
N PRO A 136 9.20 6.28 0.84
CA PRO A 136 7.97 5.59 1.20
C PRO A 136 7.80 5.32 2.70
N ASP A 137 8.86 5.33 3.46
CA ASP A 137 8.82 5.08 4.90
C ASP A 137 8.56 6.36 5.78
#